data_84fdb64270158988b9d4cb4c2bed5ad7
#
_entry.id   84fdb64270158988b9d4cb4c2bed5ad7
#
_cell.length_a   1.000
_cell.length_b   1.000
_cell.length_c   1.000
_cell.angle_alpha   90.00
_cell.angle_beta   90.00
_cell.angle_gamma   90.00
#
_symmetry.space_group_name_H-M   'P 1'
#
loop_
_entity.id
_entity.type
_entity.pdbx_description
1 polymer ?
#
loop_
_entity_poly.entity_id
_entity_poly.type
_entity_poly.pdbx_seq_one_letter_code
_entity_poly.pdbx_strand_id
1 'polypeptide(L)'
;MSDNVDLYIIHGWTYTVEPWKTTLNLLAKNGVRVKMLHVPGLTEKSDKEFTIDDYVKWADREIPDGAVALGHSNGGRILLNLCSKNPSKLKYLILMDAAGVYEPSRKKQLVEKIAKIGRPFKKIPVVNKAFHRLTGTTDYSRAPENMKRTLVNMLESDKNLDLTKVKTPTFIIWGKKDTTTPPRQATIMYEKLPHAELKFYANWTHAPYISDPEGLARAIMTLVGRLKK
;
A
#
# COMPACT_ATOMS: atom_id res chain seq x y z
N MET A 1 -2.81 -11.29 27.39
CA MET A 1 -2.80 -12.40 26.40
C MET A 1 -2.44 -11.79 25.08
N SER A 2 -1.32 -12.15 24.47
CA SER A 2 -0.99 -11.64 23.13
C SER A 2 -2.02 -12.19 22.16
N ASP A 3 -2.85 -11.32 21.57
CA ASP A 3 -3.73 -11.70 20.48
C ASP A 3 -2.84 -12.29 19.38
N ASN A 4 -2.94 -13.61 19.20
CA ASN A 4 -2.08 -14.33 18.27
C ASN A 4 -2.59 -14.04 16.83
N VAL A 5 -2.27 -12.86 16.30
CA VAL A 5 -2.63 -12.41 14.94
C VAL A 5 -1.68 -13.06 13.95
N ASP A 6 -2.25 -13.73 12.93
CA ASP A 6 -1.47 -14.37 11.87
C ASP A 6 -1.06 -13.40 10.77
N LEU A 7 -1.85 -12.33 10.54
CA LEU A 7 -1.61 -11.36 9.47
C LEU A 7 -2.15 -9.97 9.84
N TYR A 8 -1.30 -8.95 9.74
CA TYR A 8 -1.69 -7.54 9.79
C TYR A 8 -1.91 -7.02 8.37
N ILE A 9 -2.98 -6.26 8.13
CA ILE A 9 -3.25 -5.66 6.81
C ILE A 9 -3.31 -4.14 6.93
N ILE A 10 -2.52 -3.43 6.11
CA ILE A 10 -2.67 -2.01 5.84
C ILE A 10 -3.31 -1.85 4.46
N HIS A 11 -4.52 -1.28 4.44
CA HIS A 11 -5.29 -1.05 3.21
C HIS A 11 -4.74 0.13 2.38
N GLY A 12 -5.23 0.27 1.16
CA GLY A 12 -4.90 1.37 0.26
C GLY A 12 -5.54 2.70 0.64
N TRP A 13 -5.51 3.65 -0.29
CA TRP A 13 -6.13 4.96 -0.11
C TRP A 13 -7.65 4.84 -0.24
N THR A 14 -8.33 4.63 0.87
CA THR A 14 -9.79 4.47 0.93
C THR A 14 -10.32 4.93 2.28
N TYR A 15 -11.57 5.38 2.32
CA TYR A 15 -12.26 5.81 3.53
C TYR A 15 -13.15 4.72 4.15
N THR A 16 -13.11 3.50 3.60
CA THR A 16 -13.86 2.35 4.14
C THR A 16 -13.10 1.05 3.88
N VAL A 17 -13.20 0.11 4.82
CA VAL A 17 -12.71 -1.27 4.67
C VAL A 17 -13.81 -2.28 4.36
N GLU A 18 -15.05 -1.82 4.24
CA GLU A 18 -16.22 -2.70 3.98
C GLU A 18 -16.02 -3.63 2.76
N PRO A 19 -15.41 -3.19 1.63
CA PRO A 19 -15.15 -4.07 0.49
C PRO A 19 -14.26 -5.27 0.80
N TRP A 20 -13.47 -5.25 1.88
CA TRP A 20 -12.64 -6.37 2.31
C TRP A 20 -13.40 -7.47 3.06
N LYS A 21 -14.63 -7.21 3.49
CA LYS A 21 -15.42 -8.07 4.39
C LYS A 21 -15.52 -9.52 3.90
N THR A 22 -15.76 -9.73 2.61
CA THR A 22 -15.85 -11.08 2.04
C THR A 22 -14.53 -11.83 2.19
N THR A 23 -13.41 -11.22 1.81
CA THR A 23 -12.08 -11.80 1.96
C THR A 23 -11.74 -12.09 3.42
N LEU A 24 -12.01 -11.13 4.33
CA LEU A 24 -11.74 -11.30 5.76
C LEU A 24 -12.56 -12.44 6.38
N ASN A 25 -13.85 -12.56 6.02
CA ASN A 25 -14.70 -13.66 6.46
C ASN A 25 -14.21 -15.01 5.98
N LEU A 26 -13.73 -15.10 4.73
CA LEU A 26 -13.16 -16.33 4.17
C LEU A 26 -11.87 -16.73 4.89
N LEU A 27 -11.00 -15.77 5.20
CA LEU A 27 -9.78 -16.01 5.97
C LEU A 27 -10.11 -16.50 7.37
N ALA A 28 -11.03 -15.83 8.07
CA ALA A 28 -11.45 -16.22 9.41
C ALA A 28 -12.07 -17.63 9.46
N LYS A 29 -12.95 -17.97 8.51
CA LYS A 29 -13.54 -19.31 8.38
C LYS A 29 -12.49 -20.42 8.18
N ASN A 30 -11.32 -20.07 7.63
CA ASN A 30 -10.21 -20.99 7.42
C ASN A 30 -9.10 -20.86 8.47
N GLY A 31 -9.41 -20.26 9.63
CA GLY A 31 -8.50 -20.22 10.78
C GLY A 31 -7.35 -19.23 10.65
N VAL A 32 -7.41 -18.27 9.71
CA VAL A 32 -6.43 -17.19 9.59
C VAL A 32 -6.94 -15.96 10.35
N ARG A 33 -6.25 -15.60 11.43
CA ARG A 33 -6.58 -14.43 12.26
C ARG A 33 -5.95 -13.19 11.68
N VAL A 34 -6.78 -12.30 11.17
CA VAL A 34 -6.36 -11.06 10.51
C VAL A 34 -6.71 -9.85 11.35
N LYS A 35 -5.75 -8.94 11.54
CA LYS A 35 -6.00 -7.59 12.05
C LYS A 35 -5.90 -6.60 10.89
N MET A 36 -7.04 -6.07 10.44
CA MET A 36 -7.09 -4.93 9.52
C MET A 36 -6.84 -3.65 10.31
N LEU A 37 -5.81 -2.89 9.94
CA LEU A 37 -5.46 -1.65 10.59
C LEU A 37 -6.24 -0.47 10.01
N HIS A 38 -6.78 0.38 10.89
CA HIS A 38 -7.46 1.61 10.51
C HIS A 38 -6.45 2.74 10.35
N VAL A 39 -6.25 3.16 9.09
CA VAL A 39 -5.22 4.16 8.75
C VAL A 39 -5.67 5.56 9.14
N PRO A 40 -4.89 6.32 9.94
CA PRO A 40 -5.23 7.68 10.35
C PRO A 40 -5.47 8.61 9.17
N GLY A 41 -6.53 9.41 9.24
CA GLY A 41 -6.99 10.31 8.18
C GLY A 41 -7.78 9.62 7.06
N LEU A 42 -7.78 8.30 6.98
CA LEU A 42 -8.56 7.51 6.01
C LEU A 42 -9.72 6.81 6.71
N THR A 43 -9.50 5.61 7.25
CA THR A 43 -10.54 4.85 7.95
C THR A 43 -10.61 5.16 9.44
N GLU A 44 -9.64 5.86 9.98
CA GLU A 44 -9.67 6.51 11.29
C GLU A 44 -9.71 8.03 11.09
N LYS A 45 -10.66 8.73 11.71
CA LYS A 45 -10.82 10.19 11.54
C LYS A 45 -9.62 10.94 12.10
N SER A 46 -9.14 11.93 11.35
CA SER A 46 -8.09 12.86 11.78
C SER A 46 -8.10 14.11 10.90
N ASP A 47 -7.89 15.25 11.52
CA ASP A 47 -7.71 16.54 10.83
C ASP A 47 -6.23 16.84 10.55
N LYS A 48 -5.32 15.95 11.00
CA LYS A 48 -3.88 16.10 10.78
C LYS A 48 -3.52 15.86 9.33
N GLU A 49 -2.54 16.62 8.81
CA GLU A 49 -1.78 16.29 7.63
C GLU A 49 -0.69 15.28 8.00
N PHE A 50 -0.51 14.22 7.21
CA PHE A 50 0.46 13.18 7.48
C PHE A 50 1.60 13.19 6.47
N THR A 51 2.80 12.92 6.95
CA THR A 51 3.97 12.53 6.14
C THR A 51 4.13 11.03 6.12
N ILE A 52 5.02 10.53 5.25
CA ILE A 52 5.36 9.09 5.26
C ILE A 52 5.96 8.67 6.60
N ASP A 53 6.72 9.55 7.27
CA ASP A 53 7.34 9.27 8.56
C ASP A 53 6.31 9.16 9.68
N ASP A 54 5.22 9.94 9.62
CA ASP A 54 4.10 9.80 10.55
C ASP A 54 3.44 8.42 10.40
N TYR A 55 3.20 7.97 9.16
CA TYR A 55 2.63 6.65 8.92
C TYR A 55 3.59 5.51 9.26
N VAL A 56 4.88 5.67 9.05
CA VAL A 56 5.88 4.68 9.47
C VAL A 56 5.87 4.54 11.00
N LYS A 57 5.89 5.66 11.74
CA LYS A 57 5.81 5.63 13.22
C LYS A 57 4.51 5.02 13.72
N TRP A 58 3.39 5.30 13.05
CA TRP A 58 2.10 4.69 13.35
C TRP A 58 2.14 3.17 13.10
N ALA A 59 2.57 2.72 11.93
CA ALA A 59 2.65 1.30 11.61
C ALA A 59 3.61 0.55 12.53
N ASP A 60 4.72 1.17 12.93
CA ASP A 60 5.70 0.60 13.87
C ASP A 60 5.09 0.33 15.26
N ARG A 61 4.17 1.19 15.73
CA ARG A 61 3.44 0.98 16.99
C ARG A 61 2.34 -0.07 16.88
N GLU A 62 1.60 -0.08 15.75
CA GLU A 62 0.43 -0.96 15.57
C GLU A 62 0.80 -2.40 15.25
N ILE A 63 1.97 -2.64 14.67
CA ILE A 63 2.44 -3.95 14.22
C ILE A 63 3.56 -4.41 15.15
N PRO A 64 3.42 -5.55 15.84
CA PRO A 64 4.48 -6.11 16.67
C PRO A 64 5.72 -6.53 15.87
N ASP A 65 6.88 -6.56 16.51
CA ASP A 65 8.10 -7.08 15.93
C ASP A 65 7.94 -8.57 15.56
N GLY A 66 8.49 -8.94 14.41
CA GLY A 66 8.39 -10.30 13.89
C GLY A 66 7.03 -10.69 13.31
N ALA A 67 6.10 -9.74 13.17
CA ALA A 67 4.80 -9.99 12.55
C ALA A 67 4.90 -10.25 11.03
N VAL A 68 3.84 -10.83 10.48
CA VAL A 68 3.58 -10.87 9.02
C VAL A 68 2.61 -9.75 8.68
N ALA A 69 2.96 -8.92 7.70
CA ALA A 69 2.10 -7.82 7.27
C ALA A 69 1.87 -7.79 5.76
N LEU A 70 0.63 -7.49 5.35
CA LEU A 70 0.23 -7.24 3.97
C LEU A 70 -0.06 -5.76 3.78
N GLY A 71 0.57 -5.14 2.79
CA GLY A 71 0.28 -3.79 2.34
C GLY A 71 -0.33 -3.75 0.96
N HIS A 72 -1.56 -3.24 0.87
CA HIS A 72 -2.22 -2.98 -0.40
C HIS A 72 -2.02 -1.53 -0.83
N SER A 73 -1.62 -1.30 -2.07
CA SER A 73 -1.51 0.05 -2.65
C SER A 73 -0.70 1.00 -1.74
N ASN A 74 -1.29 2.08 -1.22
CA ASN A 74 -0.63 2.98 -0.27
C ASN A 74 -0.17 2.29 1.02
N GLY A 75 -0.87 1.25 1.49
CA GLY A 75 -0.42 0.42 2.61
C GLY A 75 0.91 -0.28 2.33
N GLY A 76 1.13 -0.72 1.07
CA GLY A 76 2.41 -1.26 0.62
C GLY A 76 3.53 -0.23 0.68
N ARG A 77 3.27 1.04 0.26
CA ARG A 77 4.21 2.15 0.41
C ARG A 77 4.63 2.35 1.86
N ILE A 78 3.66 2.34 2.79
CA ILE A 78 3.93 2.51 4.22
C ILE A 78 4.84 1.39 4.73
N LEU A 79 4.52 0.13 4.43
CA LEU A 79 5.30 -1.03 4.87
C LEU A 79 6.70 -1.09 4.24
N LEU A 80 6.84 -0.71 2.96
CA LEU A 80 8.15 -0.60 2.31
C LEU A 80 9.04 0.44 3.01
N ASN A 81 8.49 1.61 3.36
CA ASN A 81 9.23 2.62 4.12
C ASN A 81 9.56 2.15 5.54
N LEU A 82 8.65 1.45 6.21
CA LEU A 82 8.90 0.84 7.52
C LEU A 82 10.07 -0.16 7.46
N CYS A 83 10.01 -1.13 6.53
CA CYS A 83 11.04 -2.16 6.39
C CYS A 83 12.39 -1.60 5.88
N SER A 84 12.38 -0.51 5.10
CA SER A 84 13.60 0.18 4.68
C SER A 84 14.33 0.85 5.86
N LYS A 85 13.58 1.34 6.88
CA LYS A 85 14.13 1.97 8.09
C LYS A 85 14.41 0.97 9.21
N ASN A 86 13.58 -0.06 9.33
CA ASN A 86 13.72 -1.14 10.31
C ASN A 86 13.57 -2.50 9.61
N PRO A 87 14.67 -3.05 9.04
CA PRO A 87 14.63 -4.30 8.28
C PRO A 87 14.21 -5.54 9.09
N SER A 88 14.34 -5.49 10.41
CA SER A 88 13.96 -6.59 11.33
C SER A 88 12.54 -6.51 11.85
N LYS A 89 11.80 -5.43 11.50
CA LYS A 89 10.44 -5.19 12.03
C LYS A 89 9.46 -6.31 11.70
N LEU A 90 9.48 -6.78 10.46
CA LEU A 90 8.58 -7.83 9.99
C LEU A 90 9.33 -9.13 9.73
N LYS A 91 8.74 -10.26 10.11
CA LYS A 91 9.20 -11.57 9.70
C LYS A 91 9.03 -11.78 8.20
N TYR A 92 7.87 -11.34 7.67
CA TYR A 92 7.55 -11.38 6.24
C TYR A 92 6.69 -10.19 5.83
N LEU A 93 6.94 -9.68 4.63
CA LEU A 93 6.18 -8.63 3.98
C LEU A 93 5.41 -9.21 2.79
N ILE A 94 4.11 -8.91 2.68
CA ILE A 94 3.30 -9.21 1.50
C ILE A 94 2.91 -7.88 0.84
N LEU A 95 3.32 -7.69 -0.40
CA LEU A 95 2.96 -6.52 -1.21
C LEU A 95 1.88 -6.92 -2.20
N MET A 96 0.72 -6.29 -2.11
CA MET A 96 -0.39 -6.52 -3.01
C MET A 96 -0.72 -5.25 -3.78
N ASP A 97 -0.49 -5.27 -5.10
CA ASP A 97 -0.75 -4.12 -5.97
C ASP A 97 -0.22 -2.80 -5.35
N ALA A 98 1.00 -2.85 -4.81
CA ALA A 98 1.54 -1.84 -3.90
C ALA A 98 1.99 -0.57 -4.63
N ALA A 99 1.87 0.58 -3.98
CA ALA A 99 2.55 1.81 -4.37
C ALA A 99 3.95 1.88 -3.72
N GLY A 100 4.77 2.85 -4.14
CA GLY A 100 6.12 3.06 -3.57
C GLY A 100 7.24 3.01 -4.62
N VAL A 101 6.91 2.85 -5.90
CA VAL A 101 7.90 2.95 -6.98
C VAL A 101 7.88 4.35 -7.59
N TYR A 102 9.00 5.05 -7.49
CA TYR A 102 9.17 6.31 -8.20
C TYR A 102 9.50 6.07 -9.66
N GLU A 103 8.59 6.46 -10.54
CA GLU A 103 8.81 6.47 -12.00
C GLU A 103 8.83 7.91 -12.50
N PRO A 104 10.02 8.48 -12.80
CA PRO A 104 10.12 9.81 -13.36
C PRO A 104 9.57 9.84 -14.78
N SER A 105 8.38 10.39 -14.98
CA SER A 105 7.86 10.66 -16.33
C SER A 105 8.30 12.03 -16.81
N ARG A 106 8.62 12.21 -18.10
CA ARG A 106 8.96 13.52 -18.69
C ARG A 106 7.87 14.57 -18.43
N LYS A 107 6.59 14.15 -18.44
CA LYS A 107 5.46 15.03 -18.11
C LYS A 107 5.47 15.46 -16.63
N LYS A 108 5.85 14.56 -15.72
CA LYS A 108 5.94 14.83 -14.27
C LYS A 108 7.09 15.78 -13.97
N GLN A 109 8.25 15.60 -14.61
CA GLN A 109 9.39 16.52 -14.50
C GLN A 109 9.07 17.94 -14.97
N LEU A 110 8.27 18.07 -16.06
CA LEU A 110 7.81 19.36 -16.57
C LEU A 110 6.87 20.05 -15.57
N VAL A 111 5.93 19.30 -14.98
CA VAL A 111 4.98 19.82 -13.97
C VAL A 111 5.69 20.23 -12.70
N GLU A 112 6.70 19.47 -12.24
CA GLU A 112 7.51 19.81 -11.07
C GLU A 112 8.35 21.09 -11.30
N LYS A 113 8.89 21.29 -12.51
CA LYS A 113 9.57 22.54 -12.89
C LYS A 113 8.63 23.73 -12.87
N ILE A 114 7.40 23.55 -13.35
CA ILE A 114 6.39 24.63 -13.37
C ILE A 114 5.88 24.94 -11.96
N ALA A 115 5.71 23.93 -11.09
CA ALA A 115 5.30 24.12 -9.70
C ALA A 115 6.33 24.87 -8.85
N LYS A 116 7.63 24.72 -9.13
CA LYS A 116 8.71 25.46 -8.47
C LYS A 116 8.74 26.95 -8.83
N ILE A 117 8.02 27.40 -9.87
CA ILE A 117 7.97 28.81 -10.31
C ILE A 117 6.81 29.58 -9.64
N GLY A 118 6.36 29.16 -8.46
CA GLY A 118 5.62 30.05 -7.54
C GLY A 118 4.16 30.37 -7.93
N ARG A 119 3.40 29.43 -8.49
CA ARG A 119 1.93 29.56 -8.63
C ARG A 119 1.18 28.82 -7.52
N PRO A 120 0.11 29.41 -6.93
CA PRO A 120 -0.66 28.77 -5.87
C PRO A 120 -1.24 27.44 -6.36
N PHE A 121 -1.30 26.45 -5.47
CA PHE A 121 -1.66 25.03 -5.66
C PHE A 121 -3.04 24.74 -6.30
N LYS A 122 -3.68 25.70 -6.94
CA LYS A 122 -4.96 25.56 -7.62
C LYS A 122 -4.76 24.82 -8.96
N LYS A 123 -5.12 23.51 -8.98
CA LYS A 123 -5.24 22.63 -10.15
C LYS A 123 -3.91 22.08 -10.70
N ILE A 124 -3.29 21.13 -9.97
CA ILE A 124 -2.27 20.27 -10.56
C ILE A 124 -2.98 19.05 -11.18
N PRO A 125 -3.07 18.92 -12.52
CA PRO A 125 -3.79 17.82 -13.18
C PRO A 125 -3.25 16.42 -12.82
N VAL A 126 -1.96 16.34 -12.44
CA VAL A 126 -1.29 15.09 -12.05
C VAL A 126 -1.80 14.57 -10.71
N VAL A 127 -2.05 15.46 -9.74
CA VAL A 127 -2.58 15.08 -8.43
C VAL A 127 -4.02 14.58 -8.58
N ASN A 128 -4.85 15.25 -9.38
CA ASN A 128 -6.20 14.79 -9.68
C ASN A 128 -6.18 13.39 -10.32
N LYS A 129 -5.32 13.15 -11.31
CA LYS A 129 -5.24 11.84 -11.98
C LYS A 129 -4.74 10.73 -11.05
N ALA A 130 -3.78 11.02 -10.16
CA ALA A 130 -3.30 10.08 -9.16
C ALA A 130 -4.39 9.77 -8.12
N PHE A 131 -5.11 10.80 -7.65
CA PHE A 131 -6.20 10.63 -6.72
C PHE A 131 -7.35 9.79 -7.31
N HIS A 132 -7.78 10.07 -8.54
CA HIS A 132 -8.78 9.27 -9.24
C HIS A 132 -8.39 7.80 -9.37
N ARG A 133 -7.13 7.52 -9.67
CA ARG A 133 -6.63 6.14 -9.76
C ARG A 133 -6.62 5.44 -8.41
N LEU A 134 -6.24 6.13 -7.33
CA LEU A 134 -6.08 5.55 -6.00
C LEU A 134 -7.40 5.37 -5.25
N THR A 135 -8.37 6.26 -5.45
CA THR A 135 -9.63 6.25 -4.68
C THR A 135 -10.80 5.63 -5.44
N GLY A 136 -10.67 5.44 -6.76
CA GLY A 136 -11.80 5.03 -7.60
C GLY A 136 -12.94 6.07 -7.67
N THR A 137 -12.78 7.23 -7.03
CA THR A 137 -13.76 8.31 -6.99
C THR A 137 -13.39 9.44 -7.93
N THR A 138 -14.37 10.05 -8.55
CA THR A 138 -14.20 11.16 -9.50
C THR A 138 -13.93 12.50 -8.80
N ASP A 139 -13.89 12.53 -7.46
CA ASP A 139 -14.00 13.81 -6.76
C ASP A 139 -12.85 14.09 -5.76
N TYR A 140 -11.66 14.37 -6.31
CA TYR A 140 -10.57 14.98 -5.54
C TYR A 140 -11.01 16.28 -4.83
N SER A 141 -12.00 16.99 -5.41
CA SER A 141 -12.52 18.24 -4.85
C SER A 141 -13.17 18.03 -3.48
N ARG A 142 -13.75 16.86 -3.23
CA ARG A 142 -14.44 16.52 -1.96
C ARG A 142 -13.52 16.01 -0.86
N ALA A 143 -12.28 15.62 -1.17
CA ALA A 143 -11.35 15.19 -0.13
C ALA A 143 -11.00 16.37 0.81
N PRO A 144 -10.88 16.13 2.13
CA PRO A 144 -10.42 17.15 3.08
C PRO A 144 -9.03 17.69 2.69
N GLU A 145 -8.76 18.97 2.94
CA GLU A 145 -7.52 19.61 2.53
C GLU A 145 -6.27 18.98 3.16
N ASN A 146 -6.36 18.54 4.43
CA ASN A 146 -5.28 17.80 5.08
C ASN A 146 -4.96 16.51 4.33
N MET A 147 -5.98 15.79 3.82
CA MET A 147 -5.78 14.54 3.10
C MET A 147 -5.29 14.76 1.65
N LYS A 148 -5.65 15.88 1.02
CA LYS A 148 -5.05 16.28 -0.26
C LYS A 148 -3.53 16.51 -0.12
N ARG A 149 -3.11 17.22 0.94
CA ARG A 149 -1.69 17.45 1.25
C ARG A 149 -1.00 16.16 1.65
N THR A 150 -1.65 15.32 2.46
CA THR A 150 -1.16 13.98 2.81
C THR A 150 -0.88 13.14 1.56
N LEU A 151 -1.78 13.13 0.56
CA LEU A 151 -1.54 12.39 -0.68
C LEU A 151 -0.31 12.91 -1.43
N VAL A 152 -0.12 14.22 -1.49
CA VAL A 152 1.08 14.82 -2.10
C VAL A 152 2.34 14.34 -1.36
N ASN A 153 2.35 14.37 -0.03
CA ASN A 153 3.47 13.89 0.78
C ASN A 153 3.77 12.40 0.50
N MET A 154 2.73 11.57 0.34
CA MET A 154 2.90 10.14 -0.01
C MET A 154 3.55 9.97 -1.39
N LEU A 155 3.10 10.72 -2.40
CA LEU A 155 3.66 10.64 -3.76
C LEU A 155 5.10 11.16 -3.82
N GLU A 156 5.41 12.20 -3.05
CA GLU A 156 6.77 12.74 -2.96
C GLU A 156 7.74 11.78 -2.26
N SER A 157 7.27 11.02 -1.26
CA SER A 157 8.09 10.08 -0.50
C SER A 157 8.70 8.97 -1.36
N ASP A 158 8.04 8.59 -2.47
CA ASP A 158 8.54 7.55 -3.38
C ASP A 158 9.91 7.91 -3.98
N LYS A 159 10.26 9.20 -4.06
CA LYS A 159 11.58 9.67 -4.57
C LYS A 159 12.74 9.26 -3.67
N ASN A 160 12.47 9.13 -2.38
CA ASN A 160 13.48 8.88 -1.34
C ASN A 160 13.49 7.42 -0.87
N LEU A 161 12.56 6.58 -1.34
CA LEU A 161 12.47 5.18 -0.97
C LEU A 161 13.54 4.36 -1.70
N ASP A 162 14.49 3.82 -0.95
CA ASP A 162 15.49 2.88 -1.43
C ASP A 162 15.04 1.44 -1.17
N LEU A 163 14.51 0.78 -2.19
CA LEU A 163 14.02 -0.60 -2.12
C LEU A 163 15.13 -1.60 -1.79
N THR A 164 16.41 -1.31 -2.09
CA THR A 164 17.53 -2.20 -1.80
C THR A 164 17.81 -2.35 -0.29
N LYS A 165 17.30 -1.41 0.53
CA LYS A 165 17.39 -1.46 2.00
C LYS A 165 16.33 -2.34 2.64
N VAL A 166 15.28 -2.72 1.93
CA VAL A 166 14.25 -3.63 2.43
C VAL A 166 14.79 -5.05 2.40
N LYS A 167 15.31 -5.53 3.54
CA LYS A 167 15.89 -6.88 3.70
C LYS A 167 14.87 -7.92 4.13
N THR A 168 13.67 -7.50 4.50
CA THR A 168 12.57 -8.38 4.88
C THR A 168 12.19 -9.31 3.74
N PRO A 169 12.10 -10.64 3.95
CA PRO A 169 11.57 -11.56 2.95
C PRO A 169 10.19 -11.11 2.47
N THR A 170 10.04 -10.95 1.16
CA THR A 170 8.87 -10.26 0.57
C THR A 170 8.18 -11.13 -0.47
N PHE A 171 6.86 -11.28 -0.34
CA PHE A 171 6.00 -11.84 -1.38
C PHE A 171 5.27 -10.72 -2.11
N ILE A 172 5.44 -10.63 -3.41
CA ILE A 172 4.78 -9.67 -4.29
C ILE A 172 3.67 -10.41 -5.03
N ILE A 173 2.41 -10.05 -4.78
CA ILE A 173 1.25 -10.56 -5.50
C ILE A 173 0.58 -9.41 -6.25
N TRP A 174 0.27 -9.62 -7.54
CA TRP A 174 -0.13 -8.50 -8.38
C TRP A 174 -1.10 -8.86 -9.47
N GLY A 175 -2.06 -7.96 -9.73
CA GLY A 175 -3.01 -8.10 -10.83
C GLY A 175 -2.42 -7.70 -12.18
N LYS A 176 -2.51 -8.57 -13.21
CA LYS A 176 -2.10 -8.19 -14.57
C LYS A 176 -2.98 -7.11 -15.20
N LYS A 177 -4.21 -6.94 -14.68
CA LYS A 177 -5.16 -5.91 -15.13
C LYS A 177 -5.15 -4.65 -14.25
N ASP A 178 -4.16 -4.51 -13.36
CA ASP A 178 -4.03 -3.30 -12.54
C ASP A 178 -3.60 -2.10 -13.39
N THR A 179 -4.48 -1.09 -13.45
CA THR A 179 -4.22 0.18 -14.15
C THR A 179 -3.86 1.32 -13.22
N THR A 180 -3.95 1.12 -11.91
CA THR A 180 -3.63 2.11 -10.86
C THR A 180 -2.16 2.09 -10.51
N THR A 181 -1.66 0.91 -10.10
CA THR A 181 -0.25 0.59 -9.97
C THR A 181 0.09 -0.47 -11.03
N PRO A 182 0.56 -0.07 -12.22
CA PRO A 182 0.73 -1.01 -13.33
C PRO A 182 1.69 -2.16 -13.00
N PRO A 183 1.51 -3.37 -13.58
CA PRO A 183 2.32 -4.57 -13.30
C PRO A 183 3.83 -4.36 -13.43
N ARG A 184 4.27 -3.38 -14.23
CA ARG A 184 5.67 -2.98 -14.32
C ARG A 184 6.24 -2.55 -12.96
N GLN A 185 5.45 -1.96 -12.07
CA GLN A 185 5.92 -1.60 -10.72
C GLN A 185 6.25 -2.83 -9.89
N ALA A 186 5.49 -3.91 -10.02
CA ALA A 186 5.81 -5.19 -9.40
C ALA A 186 7.16 -5.75 -9.88
N THR A 187 7.42 -5.66 -11.19
CA THR A 187 8.71 -6.08 -11.76
C THR A 187 9.88 -5.26 -11.21
N ILE A 188 9.72 -3.93 -11.14
CA ILE A 188 10.74 -3.04 -10.56
C ILE A 188 10.98 -3.37 -9.07
N MET A 189 9.91 -3.64 -8.30
CA MET A 189 10.06 -4.06 -6.90
C MET A 189 10.80 -5.40 -6.81
N TYR A 190 10.42 -6.39 -7.61
CA TYR A 190 11.07 -7.70 -7.65
C TYR A 190 12.57 -7.62 -7.97
N GLU A 191 12.94 -6.79 -8.94
CA GLU A 191 14.34 -6.59 -9.34
C GLU A 191 15.19 -5.90 -8.26
N LYS A 192 14.57 -5.05 -7.42
CA LYS A 192 15.29 -4.24 -6.43
C LYS A 192 15.23 -4.79 -5.01
N LEU A 193 14.23 -5.55 -4.66
CA LEU A 193 14.09 -6.16 -3.33
C LEU A 193 14.96 -7.42 -3.24
N PRO A 194 15.94 -7.49 -2.30
CA PRO A 194 16.93 -8.57 -2.28
C PRO A 194 16.35 -9.97 -2.05
N HIS A 195 15.22 -10.06 -1.36
CA HIS A 195 14.60 -11.33 -0.97
C HIS A 195 13.12 -11.34 -1.35
N ALA A 196 12.83 -11.22 -2.65
CA ALA A 196 11.46 -11.15 -3.16
C ALA A 196 11.07 -12.38 -3.99
N GLU A 197 9.83 -12.82 -3.83
CA GLU A 197 9.13 -13.70 -4.76
C GLU A 197 8.00 -12.91 -5.44
N LEU A 198 7.79 -13.09 -6.74
CA LEU A 198 6.75 -12.38 -7.51
C LEU A 198 5.76 -13.37 -8.12
N LYS A 199 4.47 -13.09 -7.92
CA LYS A 199 3.39 -13.84 -8.57
C LYS A 199 2.35 -12.89 -9.17
N PHE A 200 2.09 -13.04 -10.47
CA PHE A 200 1.02 -12.35 -11.17
C PHE A 200 -0.25 -13.18 -11.24
N TYR A 201 -1.40 -12.50 -11.10
CA TYR A 201 -2.73 -13.05 -11.29
C TYR A 201 -3.37 -12.44 -12.53
N ALA A 202 -3.72 -13.28 -13.51
CA ALA A 202 -4.12 -12.84 -14.86
C ALA A 202 -5.36 -11.94 -14.87
N ASN A 203 -6.31 -12.20 -13.96
CA ASN A 203 -7.60 -11.53 -13.92
C ASN A 203 -7.76 -10.47 -12.84
N TRP A 204 -6.78 -10.33 -11.93
CA TRP A 204 -6.86 -9.33 -10.87
C TRP A 204 -6.66 -7.92 -11.42
N THR A 205 -7.47 -7.02 -10.89
CA THR A 205 -7.35 -5.57 -11.02
C THR A 205 -6.64 -5.01 -9.79
N HIS A 206 -6.61 -3.67 -9.62
CA HIS A 206 -6.03 -3.02 -8.43
C HIS A 206 -6.69 -3.42 -7.09
N ALA A 207 -7.92 -3.90 -7.12
CA ALA A 207 -8.69 -4.24 -5.93
C ALA A 207 -9.20 -5.70 -6.01
N PRO A 208 -8.33 -6.71 -5.88
CA PRO A 208 -8.74 -8.12 -5.96
C PRO A 208 -9.72 -8.52 -4.84
N TYR A 209 -9.72 -7.82 -3.70
CA TYR A 209 -10.72 -7.99 -2.64
C TYR A 209 -12.15 -7.63 -3.08
N ILE A 210 -12.31 -6.94 -4.23
CA ILE A 210 -13.61 -6.65 -4.88
C ILE A 210 -13.83 -7.59 -6.05
N SER A 211 -12.81 -7.72 -6.94
CA SER A 211 -12.98 -8.43 -8.22
C SER A 211 -12.85 -9.94 -8.11
N ASP A 212 -12.13 -10.46 -7.10
CA ASP A 212 -11.91 -11.91 -6.86
C ASP A 212 -11.58 -12.16 -5.37
N PRO A 213 -12.52 -11.90 -4.44
CA PRO A 213 -12.27 -12.03 -3.00
C PRO A 213 -11.91 -13.46 -2.58
N GLU A 214 -12.45 -14.47 -3.26
CA GLU A 214 -12.15 -15.88 -2.99
C GLU A 214 -10.73 -16.24 -3.46
N GLY A 215 -10.34 -15.81 -4.66
CA GLY A 215 -8.99 -16.00 -5.18
C GLY A 215 -7.95 -15.31 -4.30
N LEU A 216 -8.26 -14.11 -3.81
CA LEU A 216 -7.41 -13.40 -2.87
C LEU A 216 -7.29 -14.14 -1.54
N ALA A 217 -8.41 -14.61 -0.98
CA ALA A 217 -8.36 -15.38 0.27
C ALA A 217 -7.51 -16.65 0.12
N ARG A 218 -7.67 -17.40 -0.98
CA ARG A 218 -6.84 -18.59 -1.28
C ARG A 218 -5.35 -18.22 -1.41
N ALA A 219 -5.02 -17.12 -2.06
CA ALA A 219 -3.64 -16.66 -2.21
C ALA A 219 -3.02 -16.32 -0.83
N ILE A 220 -3.73 -15.56 0.01
CA ILE A 220 -3.28 -15.20 1.36
C ILE A 220 -3.11 -16.46 2.23
N MET A 221 -4.08 -17.38 2.23
CA MET A 221 -4.00 -18.65 2.99
C MET A 221 -2.77 -19.46 2.59
N THR A 222 -2.49 -19.55 1.29
CA THR A 222 -1.31 -20.26 0.78
C THR A 222 -0.01 -19.62 1.31
N LEU A 223 0.09 -18.29 1.28
CA LEU A 223 1.27 -17.58 1.79
C LEU A 223 1.41 -17.78 3.30
N VAL A 224 0.36 -17.49 4.09
CA VAL A 224 0.38 -17.65 5.55
C VAL A 224 0.67 -19.10 5.96
N GLY A 225 0.11 -20.08 5.23
CA GLY A 225 0.38 -21.51 5.48
C GLY A 225 1.83 -21.92 5.21
N ARG A 226 2.52 -21.30 4.23
CA ARG A 226 3.97 -21.51 3.99
C ARG A 226 4.82 -20.94 5.15
N LEU A 227 4.34 -19.88 5.83
CA LEU A 227 5.08 -19.19 6.90
C LEU A 227 4.91 -19.85 8.28
N LYS A 228 3.96 -20.77 8.44
CA LYS A 228 3.73 -21.54 9.67
C LYS A 228 4.51 -22.86 9.72
N LYS A 229 5.12 -23.25 8.60
CA LYS A 229 6.00 -24.43 8.49
C LYS A 229 7.45 -24.02 8.75
#